data_e8b1c3fcb55af7d62fcc74e31aba38aa
#
_entry.id   e8b1c3fcb55af7d62fcc74e31aba38aa
#
_cell.length_a   1.000
_cell.length_b   1.000
_cell.length_c   1.000
_cell.angle_alpha   90.00
_cell.angle_beta   90.00
_cell.angle_gamma   90.00
#
_symmetry.space_group_name_H-M   'P 1'
#
loop_
_entity.id
_entity.type
_entity.pdbx_description
1 polymer ?
#
loop_
_entity_poly.entity_id
_entity_poly.type
_entity_poly.pdbx_seq_one_letter_code
_entity_poly.pdbx_strand_id
1 'polypeptide(L)'
;MNLDGGVHIVPLPGVAGRLWLCGKHAIAPDVESMLERTASSHVVCLVQRHELEDRYDPYLEWLDAATVDGRATWFPIHDLSAPDHERFSPLVHEVSDRLVSGTSVVVHCAAGKGRAGTLAVALCLVAGMSLDEAVDHVRLHRPGAGPEVGDQLALVASFGAGLHAAVETGERRDREK
;
A
#
# COMPACT_ATOMS: atom_id res chain seq x y z
N MET A 1 0.98 -10.42 -24.08
CA MET A 1 -0.02 -9.62 -23.34
C MET A 1 0.48 -9.56 -21.91
N ASN A 2 1.12 -8.46 -21.51
CA ASN A 2 1.49 -8.29 -20.09
C ASN A 2 0.19 -8.21 -19.31
N LEU A 3 -0.16 -9.32 -18.67
CA LEU A 3 -1.12 -9.28 -17.58
C LEU A 3 -0.48 -8.37 -16.54
N ASP A 4 -1.14 -7.33 -16.20
CA ASP A 4 -0.67 -6.18 -15.46
C ASP A 4 -0.41 -6.48 -13.96
N GLY A 5 0.19 -7.62 -13.71
CA GLY A 5 0.67 -8.08 -12.42
C GLY A 5 2.16 -7.83 -12.16
N GLY A 6 2.82 -7.04 -13.03
CA GLY A 6 4.25 -6.77 -12.91
C GLY A 6 4.64 -6.18 -11.55
N VAL A 7 5.91 -6.32 -11.20
CA VAL A 7 6.48 -5.90 -9.90
C VAL A 7 7.23 -4.60 -10.11
N HIS A 8 6.82 -3.55 -9.41
CA HIS A 8 7.40 -2.22 -9.55
C HIS A 8 7.73 -1.62 -8.20
N ILE A 9 8.90 -1.01 -8.09
CA ILE A 9 9.29 -0.24 -6.91
C ILE A 9 8.69 1.17 -7.01
N VAL A 10 8.15 1.65 -5.90
CA VAL A 10 7.77 3.07 -5.74
C VAL A 10 8.69 3.65 -4.66
N PRO A 11 9.71 4.42 -5.04
CA PRO A 11 10.64 5.02 -4.08
C PRO A 11 9.90 6.01 -3.18
N LEU A 12 10.19 5.97 -1.88
CA LEU A 12 9.67 6.96 -0.94
C LEU A 12 10.84 7.75 -0.34
N PRO A 13 10.76 9.09 -0.27
CA PRO A 13 11.81 9.89 0.32
C PRO A 13 11.91 9.65 1.82
N GLY A 14 13.14 9.63 2.34
CA GLY A 14 13.39 9.58 3.78
C GLY A 14 13.14 8.23 4.45
N VAL A 15 12.85 7.16 3.70
CA VAL A 15 12.67 5.81 4.27
C VAL A 15 13.79 4.87 3.88
N ALA A 16 14.14 3.94 4.75
CA ALA A 16 15.19 2.95 4.51
C ALA A 16 14.66 1.69 3.80
N GLY A 17 13.41 1.32 4.04
CA GLY A 17 12.74 0.20 3.38
C GLY A 17 12.28 0.53 1.97
N ARG A 18 11.90 -0.49 1.21
CA ARG A 18 11.42 -0.36 -0.18
C ARG A 18 9.96 -0.72 -0.27
N LEU A 19 9.18 0.12 -0.96
CA LEU A 19 7.80 -0.17 -1.32
C LEU A 19 7.73 -0.79 -2.71
N TRP A 20 7.16 -1.99 -2.80
CA TRP A 20 6.90 -2.68 -4.05
C TRP A 20 5.40 -2.84 -4.27
N LEU A 21 4.96 -2.58 -5.49
CA LEU A 21 3.58 -2.82 -5.91
C LEU A 21 3.51 -3.91 -6.95
N CYS A 22 2.54 -4.82 -6.83
CA CYS A 22 2.27 -5.84 -7.84
C CYS A 22 0.79 -6.25 -7.87
N GLY A 23 0.40 -7.02 -8.89
CA GLY A 23 -0.86 -7.72 -8.91
C GLY A 23 -0.76 -9.11 -8.30
N LYS A 24 -1.90 -9.69 -7.88
CA LYS A 24 -1.96 -11.03 -7.30
C LYS A 24 -1.33 -12.10 -8.19
N HIS A 25 -1.40 -11.94 -9.51
CA HIS A 25 -0.81 -12.88 -10.47
C HIS A 25 0.72 -12.95 -10.45
N ALA A 26 1.38 -11.93 -9.86
CA ALA A 26 2.83 -11.89 -9.73
C ALA A 26 3.32 -12.50 -8.42
N ILE A 27 2.57 -12.36 -7.33
CA ILE A 27 2.98 -12.82 -6.00
C ILE A 27 2.38 -14.16 -5.61
N ALA A 28 1.11 -14.40 -5.92
CA ALA A 28 0.39 -15.57 -5.41
C ALA A 28 0.89 -16.94 -5.95
N PRO A 29 1.48 -17.05 -7.16
CA PRO A 29 2.07 -18.32 -7.58
C PRO A 29 3.28 -18.77 -6.77
N ASP A 30 4.10 -17.84 -6.25
CA ASP A 30 5.30 -18.12 -5.45
C ASP A 30 5.68 -16.90 -4.62
N VAL A 31 5.10 -16.80 -3.43
CA VAL A 31 5.29 -15.67 -2.52
C VAL A 31 6.70 -15.60 -1.95
N GLU A 32 7.32 -16.73 -1.64
CA GLU A 32 8.66 -16.75 -1.05
C GLU A 32 9.70 -16.28 -2.08
N SER A 33 9.61 -16.73 -3.33
CA SER A 33 10.44 -16.19 -4.41
C SER A 33 10.20 -14.69 -4.63
N MET A 34 8.97 -14.19 -4.47
CA MET A 34 8.70 -12.76 -4.56
C MET A 34 9.40 -11.99 -3.44
N LEU A 35 9.32 -12.47 -2.20
CA LEU A 35 9.97 -11.85 -1.04
C LEU A 35 11.49 -11.82 -1.20
N GLU A 36 12.10 -12.91 -1.65
CA GLU A 36 13.53 -12.97 -1.95
C GLU A 36 13.96 -11.96 -3.02
N ARG A 37 13.28 -11.94 -4.16
CA ARG A 37 13.59 -11.05 -5.30
C ARG A 37 13.44 -9.57 -4.97
N THR A 38 12.52 -9.21 -4.10
CA THR A 38 12.26 -7.83 -3.67
C THR A 38 13.05 -7.46 -2.40
N ALA A 39 13.76 -8.40 -1.80
CA ALA A 39 14.37 -8.27 -0.48
C ALA A 39 13.35 -7.73 0.54
N SER A 40 12.14 -8.26 0.50
CA SER A 40 11.03 -7.87 1.38
C SER A 40 10.76 -8.93 2.43
N SER A 41 10.26 -8.51 3.57
CA SER A 41 9.90 -9.40 4.67
C SER A 41 8.44 -9.25 5.12
N HIS A 42 7.69 -8.38 4.46
CA HIS A 42 6.29 -8.15 4.77
C HIS A 42 5.43 -7.99 3.51
N VAL A 43 4.23 -8.58 3.54
CA VAL A 43 3.24 -8.50 2.47
C VAL A 43 2.00 -7.78 2.97
N VAL A 44 1.48 -6.84 2.19
CA VAL A 44 0.16 -6.25 2.39
C VAL A 44 -0.77 -6.73 1.29
N CYS A 45 -1.74 -7.56 1.65
CA CYS A 45 -2.74 -8.11 0.75
C CYS A 45 -4.03 -7.30 0.84
N LEU A 46 -4.45 -6.68 -0.27
CA LEU A 46 -5.64 -5.83 -0.33
C LEU A 46 -6.83 -6.49 -1.04
N VAL A 47 -6.70 -7.74 -1.48
CA VAL A 47 -7.79 -8.45 -2.15
C VAL A 47 -8.67 -9.20 -1.16
N GLN A 48 -9.91 -9.41 -1.55
CA GLN A 48 -10.85 -10.25 -0.79
C GLN A 48 -10.53 -11.74 -1.00
N ARG A 49 -10.95 -12.58 -0.05
CA ARG A 49 -10.69 -14.03 -0.06
C ARG A 49 -11.14 -14.68 -1.37
N HIS A 50 -12.36 -14.41 -1.82
CA HIS A 50 -12.92 -14.97 -3.04
C HIS A 50 -12.16 -14.59 -4.33
N GLU A 51 -11.35 -13.53 -4.29
CA GLU A 51 -10.48 -13.18 -5.43
C GLU A 51 -9.25 -14.11 -5.56
N LEU A 52 -8.95 -14.90 -4.53
CA LEU A 52 -7.82 -15.82 -4.45
C LEU A 52 -8.23 -17.28 -4.48
N GLU A 53 -9.40 -17.62 -3.95
CA GLU A 53 -9.96 -18.98 -3.89
C GLU A 53 -9.92 -19.70 -5.25
N ASP A 54 -9.81 -21.02 -5.23
CA ASP A 54 -9.74 -21.96 -6.37
C ASP A 54 -8.47 -21.79 -7.22
N ARG A 55 -7.90 -20.58 -7.31
CA ARG A 55 -6.74 -20.32 -8.18
C ARG A 55 -5.43 -20.23 -7.40
N TYR A 56 -5.48 -19.75 -6.17
CA TYR A 56 -4.31 -19.45 -5.35
C TYR A 56 -4.46 -19.97 -3.92
N ASP A 57 -5.04 -21.16 -3.73
CA ASP A 57 -5.24 -21.76 -2.41
C ASP A 57 -3.95 -21.90 -1.60
N PRO A 58 -2.78 -22.29 -2.19
CA PRO A 58 -1.53 -22.32 -1.43
C PRO A 58 -1.10 -20.92 -0.92
N TYR A 59 -1.42 -19.86 -1.67
CA TYR A 59 -1.15 -18.50 -1.23
C TYR A 59 -2.11 -18.07 -0.10
N LEU A 60 -3.37 -18.50 -0.14
CA LEU A 60 -4.32 -18.27 0.96
C LEU A 60 -3.85 -18.92 2.26
N GLU A 61 -3.41 -20.18 2.20
CA GLU A 61 -2.86 -20.89 3.36
C GLU A 61 -1.62 -20.16 3.92
N TRP A 62 -0.72 -19.71 3.03
CA TRP A 62 0.43 -18.91 3.42
C TRP A 62 0.00 -17.59 4.06
N LEU A 63 -0.98 -16.88 3.48
CA LEU A 63 -1.45 -15.59 3.94
C LEU A 63 -2.11 -15.68 5.32
N ASP A 64 -2.92 -16.71 5.56
CA ASP A 64 -3.54 -16.98 6.86
C ASP A 64 -2.45 -17.20 7.94
N ALA A 65 -1.43 -18.03 7.67
CA ALA A 65 -0.31 -18.26 8.57
C ALA A 65 0.55 -17.00 8.77
N ALA A 66 0.94 -16.33 7.68
CA ALA A 66 1.80 -15.15 7.70
C ALA A 66 1.15 -13.96 8.42
N THR A 67 -0.18 -13.86 8.40
CA THR A 67 -0.90 -12.83 9.15
C THR A 67 -0.79 -13.07 10.67
N VAL A 68 -0.86 -14.31 11.11
CA VAL A 68 -0.65 -14.68 12.53
C VAL A 68 0.78 -14.41 12.96
N ASP A 69 1.75 -14.72 12.10
CA ASP A 69 3.19 -14.54 12.37
C ASP A 69 3.68 -13.10 12.21
N GLY A 70 2.81 -12.16 11.78
CA GLY A 70 3.17 -10.76 11.55
C GLY A 70 4.00 -10.52 10.27
N ARG A 71 4.11 -11.51 9.38
CA ARG A 71 4.76 -11.42 8.07
C ARG A 71 3.83 -10.86 6.97
N ALA A 72 2.53 -10.82 7.24
CA ALA A 72 1.55 -10.22 6.34
C ALA A 72 0.52 -9.39 7.10
N THR A 73 -0.01 -8.36 6.42
CA THR A 73 -1.21 -7.63 6.80
C THR A 73 -2.27 -7.90 5.73
N TRP A 74 -3.32 -8.63 6.10
CA TRP A 74 -4.44 -8.85 5.19
C TRP A 74 -5.56 -7.86 5.47
N PHE A 75 -5.69 -6.88 4.57
CA PHE A 75 -6.65 -5.80 4.64
C PHE A 75 -7.57 -5.81 3.42
N PRO A 76 -8.61 -6.65 3.40
CA PRO A 76 -9.45 -6.81 2.23
C PRO A 76 -10.27 -5.55 1.94
N ILE A 77 -10.14 -5.08 0.70
CA ILE A 77 -10.90 -3.96 0.14
C ILE A 77 -11.69 -4.49 -1.07
N HIS A 78 -12.94 -4.12 -1.18
CA HIS A 78 -13.76 -4.43 -2.35
C HIS A 78 -13.12 -3.87 -3.62
N ASP A 79 -13.20 -4.61 -4.72
CA ASP A 79 -12.66 -4.10 -5.98
C ASP A 79 -13.38 -2.81 -6.40
N LEU A 80 -12.62 -1.88 -6.99
CA LEU A 80 -13.12 -0.55 -7.38
C LEU A 80 -13.80 0.23 -6.23
N SER A 81 -13.43 -0.02 -4.96
CA SER A 81 -13.92 0.74 -3.82
C SER A 81 -12.78 1.25 -2.94
N ALA A 82 -13.14 2.04 -1.93
CA ALA A 82 -12.24 2.54 -0.91
C ALA A 82 -12.73 2.10 0.48
N PRO A 83 -11.83 1.83 1.44
CA PRO A 83 -12.21 1.65 2.83
C PRO A 83 -12.55 2.98 3.49
N ASP A 84 -13.20 2.93 4.66
CA ASP A 84 -13.39 4.09 5.50
C ASP A 84 -12.04 4.65 5.98
N HIS A 85 -11.98 5.97 6.14
CA HIS A 85 -10.79 6.68 6.61
C HIS A 85 -10.27 6.15 7.95
N GLU A 86 -11.17 5.85 8.90
CA GLU A 86 -10.83 5.33 10.23
C GLU A 86 -10.12 3.96 10.17
N ARG A 87 -10.46 3.13 9.20
CA ARG A 87 -9.80 1.84 8.97
C ARG A 87 -8.53 1.97 8.14
N PHE A 88 -8.51 2.91 7.20
CA PHE A 88 -7.38 3.09 6.28
C PHE A 88 -6.18 3.76 6.95
N SER A 89 -6.39 4.77 7.78
CA SER A 89 -5.32 5.51 8.44
C SER A 89 -4.37 4.63 9.26
N PRO A 90 -4.84 3.71 10.12
CA PRO A 90 -3.95 2.78 10.82
C PRO A 90 -3.10 1.91 9.90
N LEU A 91 -3.67 1.43 8.79
CA LEU A 91 -2.91 0.65 7.80
C LEU A 91 -1.78 1.47 7.18
N VAL A 92 -2.07 2.73 6.78
CA VAL A 92 -1.04 3.61 6.20
C VAL A 92 0.10 3.83 7.18
N HIS A 93 -0.21 4.12 8.44
CA HIS A 93 0.81 4.33 9.48
C HIS A 93 1.61 3.06 9.78
N GLU A 94 0.96 1.91 9.91
CA GLU A 94 1.65 0.62 10.09
C GLU A 94 2.67 0.37 8.98
N VAL A 95 2.25 0.53 7.72
CA VAL A 95 3.14 0.31 6.57
C VAL A 95 4.25 1.35 6.53
N SER A 96 3.95 2.61 6.83
CA SER A 96 4.94 3.69 6.91
C SER A 96 6.00 3.39 7.96
N ASP A 97 5.61 2.99 9.17
CA ASP A 97 6.53 2.67 10.28
C ASP A 97 7.46 1.51 9.92
N ARG A 98 6.94 0.48 9.24
CA ARG A 98 7.76 -0.63 8.72
C ARG A 98 8.79 -0.14 7.71
N LEU A 99 8.39 0.70 6.77
CA LEU A 99 9.30 1.26 5.75
C LEU A 99 10.36 2.17 6.38
N VAL A 100 9.98 3.00 7.34
CA VAL A 100 10.92 3.87 8.08
C VAL A 100 11.93 3.03 8.87
N SER A 101 11.49 1.93 9.50
CA SER A 101 12.37 1.01 10.22
C SER A 101 13.29 0.16 9.32
N GLY A 102 13.20 0.30 7.99
CA GLY A 102 14.02 -0.42 7.03
C GLY A 102 13.40 -1.72 6.48
N THR A 103 12.19 -2.08 6.92
CA THR A 103 11.47 -3.23 6.38
C THR A 103 10.98 -2.93 4.97
N SER A 104 11.37 -3.73 3.98
CA SER A 104 10.81 -3.65 2.64
C SER A 104 9.47 -4.39 2.58
N VAL A 105 8.49 -3.80 1.90
CA VAL A 105 7.09 -4.25 1.87
C VAL A 105 6.62 -4.46 0.44
N VAL A 106 5.95 -5.58 0.17
CA VAL A 106 5.21 -5.82 -1.07
C VAL A 106 3.73 -5.58 -0.82
N VAL A 107 3.15 -4.62 -1.52
CA VAL A 107 1.70 -4.35 -1.51
C VAL A 107 1.08 -4.87 -2.79
N HIS A 108 0.01 -5.65 -2.69
CA HIS A 108 -0.69 -6.11 -3.87
C HIS A 108 -2.21 -6.00 -3.75
N CYS A 109 -2.85 -5.88 -4.91
CA CYS A 109 -4.28 -6.10 -5.10
C CYS A 109 -4.52 -6.99 -6.31
N ALA A 110 -5.64 -6.91 -7.01
CA ALA A 110 -5.89 -7.74 -8.20
C ALA A 110 -4.85 -7.45 -9.30
N ALA A 111 -4.76 -6.22 -9.78
CA ALA A 111 -3.82 -5.77 -10.80
C ALA A 111 -2.60 -5.00 -10.24
N GLY A 112 -2.63 -4.64 -8.96
CA GLY A 112 -1.61 -3.79 -8.34
C GLY A 112 -1.70 -2.33 -8.79
N LYS A 113 -2.89 -1.84 -9.11
CA LYS A 113 -3.15 -0.49 -9.59
C LYS A 113 -4.00 0.32 -8.62
N GLY A 114 -5.32 0.15 -8.61
CA GLY A 114 -6.26 0.98 -7.85
C GLY A 114 -6.01 0.92 -6.34
N ARG A 115 -6.40 -0.17 -5.70
CA ARG A 115 -6.27 -0.35 -4.24
C ARG A 115 -4.82 -0.21 -3.75
N ALA A 116 -3.87 -0.90 -4.41
CA ALA A 116 -2.45 -0.82 -4.07
C ALA A 116 -1.85 0.57 -4.37
N GLY A 117 -2.23 1.18 -5.49
CA GLY A 117 -1.80 2.52 -5.85
C GLY A 117 -2.37 3.59 -4.92
N THR A 118 -3.61 3.43 -4.44
CA THR A 118 -4.22 4.31 -3.44
C THR A 118 -3.44 4.29 -2.12
N LEU A 119 -3.05 3.10 -1.65
CA LEU A 119 -2.19 2.98 -0.46
C LEU A 119 -0.80 3.61 -0.71
N ALA A 120 -0.21 3.41 -1.90
CA ALA A 120 1.07 4.01 -2.23
C ALA A 120 1.00 5.55 -2.27
N VAL A 121 -0.08 6.13 -2.81
CA VAL A 121 -0.31 7.59 -2.76
C VAL A 121 -0.39 8.08 -1.32
N ALA A 122 -1.13 7.40 -0.44
CA ALA A 122 -1.21 7.78 0.97
C ALA A 122 0.16 7.71 1.68
N LEU A 123 1.01 6.72 1.35
CA LEU A 123 2.38 6.64 1.88
C LEU A 123 3.27 7.78 1.36
N CYS A 124 3.08 8.22 0.11
CA CYS A 124 3.76 9.42 -0.41
C CYS A 124 3.32 10.70 0.33
N LEU A 125 2.03 10.81 0.69
CA LEU A 125 1.53 11.93 1.50
C LEU A 125 2.18 11.95 2.89
N VAL A 126 2.29 10.79 3.55
CA VAL A 126 3.01 10.67 4.84
C VAL A 126 4.49 11.07 4.70
N ALA A 127 5.11 10.74 3.55
CA ALA A 127 6.48 11.14 3.23
C ALA A 127 6.62 12.63 2.84
N GLY A 128 5.56 13.43 2.93
CA GLY A 128 5.57 14.89 2.77
C GLY A 128 5.29 15.40 1.35
N MET A 129 4.88 14.54 0.42
CA MET A 129 4.44 14.99 -0.90
C MET A 129 3.05 15.62 -0.84
N SER A 130 2.76 16.59 -1.71
CA SER A 130 1.38 17.02 -1.98
C SER A 130 0.59 15.91 -2.69
N LEU A 131 -0.74 16.02 -2.73
CA LEU A 131 -1.59 15.02 -3.38
C LEU A 131 -1.26 14.85 -4.87
N ASP A 132 -1.09 15.94 -5.60
CA ASP A 132 -0.79 15.90 -7.03
C ASP A 132 0.58 15.27 -7.28
N GLU A 133 1.61 15.67 -6.51
CA GLU A 133 2.94 15.07 -6.58
C GLU A 133 2.91 13.57 -6.26
N ALA A 134 2.18 13.17 -5.23
CA ALA A 134 2.06 11.77 -4.82
C ALA A 134 1.42 10.90 -5.91
N VAL A 135 0.33 11.39 -6.52
CA VAL A 135 -0.35 10.69 -7.62
C VAL A 135 0.57 10.56 -8.84
N ASP A 136 1.23 11.64 -9.24
CA ASP A 136 2.15 11.64 -10.38
C ASP A 136 3.38 10.76 -10.12
N HIS A 137 3.91 10.80 -8.90
CA HIS A 137 5.04 9.96 -8.49
C HIS A 137 4.69 8.47 -8.57
N VAL A 138 3.55 8.05 -8.03
CA VAL A 138 3.11 6.65 -8.10
C VAL A 138 2.90 6.22 -9.55
N ARG A 139 2.27 7.04 -10.38
CA ARG A 139 2.05 6.76 -11.81
C ARG A 139 3.34 6.68 -12.61
N LEU A 140 4.32 7.50 -12.29
CA LEU A 140 5.64 7.47 -12.91
C LEU A 140 6.34 6.12 -12.69
N HIS A 141 6.27 5.59 -11.47
CA HIS A 141 6.98 4.37 -11.10
C HIS A 141 6.17 3.10 -11.40
N ARG A 142 4.83 3.19 -11.38
CA ARG A 142 3.93 2.12 -11.80
C ARG A 142 2.83 2.68 -12.71
N PRO A 143 2.99 2.59 -14.03
CA PRO A 143 2.03 3.15 -14.98
C PRO A 143 0.60 2.66 -14.75
N GLY A 144 -0.33 3.60 -14.64
CA GLY A 144 -1.74 3.36 -14.36
C GLY A 144 -2.07 3.03 -12.90
N ALA A 145 -1.11 3.09 -11.97
CA ALA A 145 -1.40 2.96 -10.54
C ALA A 145 -1.84 4.31 -9.92
N GLY A 146 -2.59 4.21 -8.84
CA GLY A 146 -3.17 5.34 -8.12
C GLY A 146 -4.68 5.17 -7.96
N PRO A 147 -5.38 6.17 -7.42
CA PRO A 147 -6.83 6.14 -7.35
C PRO A 147 -7.47 5.95 -8.72
N GLU A 148 -8.27 4.88 -8.89
CA GLU A 148 -8.97 4.53 -10.15
C GLU A 148 -10.41 5.02 -10.15
N VAL A 149 -11.00 5.24 -8.97
CA VAL A 149 -12.40 5.67 -8.79
C VAL A 149 -12.48 6.85 -7.84
N GLY A 150 -13.60 7.58 -7.90
CA GLY A 150 -13.80 8.80 -7.11
C GLY A 150 -13.64 8.60 -5.60
N ASP A 151 -14.13 7.48 -5.05
CA ASP A 151 -14.03 7.19 -3.62
C ASP A 151 -12.58 6.99 -3.15
N GLN A 152 -11.74 6.38 -3.99
CA GLN A 152 -10.31 6.24 -3.70
C GLN A 152 -9.60 7.59 -3.71
N LEU A 153 -9.94 8.46 -4.66
CA LEU A 153 -9.38 9.82 -4.71
C LEU A 153 -9.86 10.65 -3.51
N ALA A 154 -11.15 10.58 -3.16
CA ALA A 154 -11.70 11.27 -2.00
C ALA A 154 -11.04 10.80 -0.70
N LEU A 155 -10.77 9.49 -0.55
CA LEU A 155 -10.08 8.93 0.60
C LEU A 155 -8.67 9.53 0.78
N VAL A 156 -7.84 9.52 -0.26
CA VAL A 156 -6.46 10.05 -0.15
C VAL A 156 -6.44 11.56 0.00
N ALA A 157 -7.39 12.29 -0.60
CA ALA A 157 -7.53 13.73 -0.41
C ALA A 157 -7.90 14.07 1.05
N SER A 158 -8.87 13.36 1.63
CA SER A 158 -9.25 13.51 3.03
C SER A 158 -8.11 13.13 3.99
N PHE A 159 -7.39 12.04 3.68
CA PHE A 159 -6.25 11.60 4.46
C PHE A 159 -5.14 12.66 4.46
N GLY A 160 -4.78 13.22 3.32
CA GLY A 160 -3.78 14.28 3.18
C GLY A 160 -4.19 15.55 3.94
N ALA A 161 -5.45 15.96 3.87
CA ALA A 161 -5.95 17.11 4.63
C ALA A 161 -5.83 16.90 6.15
N GLY A 162 -6.08 15.68 6.63
CA GLY A 162 -5.89 15.31 8.04
C GLY A 162 -4.43 15.40 8.51
N LEU A 163 -3.47 15.00 7.67
CA LEU A 163 -2.04 15.11 7.97
C LEU A 163 -1.62 16.59 8.15
N HIS A 164 -2.05 17.48 7.26
CA HIS A 164 -1.75 18.92 7.35
C HIS A 164 -2.33 19.56 8.62
N ALA A 165 -3.57 19.23 8.97
CA ALA A 165 -4.21 19.75 10.19
C ALA A 165 -3.49 19.29 11.46
N ALA A 166 -2.96 18.06 11.48
CA ALA A 166 -2.20 17.53 12.61
C ALA A 166 -0.85 18.26 12.81
N VAL A 167 -0.16 18.59 11.71
CA VAL A 167 1.10 19.34 11.74
C VAL A 167 0.88 20.75 12.26
N GLU A 168 -0.14 21.47 11.76
CA GLU A 168 -0.45 22.85 12.21
C GLU A 168 -0.82 22.91 13.70
N THR A 169 -1.55 21.91 14.21
CA THR A 169 -1.91 21.83 15.63
C THR A 169 -0.73 21.47 16.51
N GLY A 170 0.21 20.65 16.05
CA GLY A 170 1.46 20.34 16.72
C GLY A 170 2.36 21.58 16.86
N GLU A 171 2.58 22.32 15.78
CA GLU A 171 3.38 23.54 15.77
C GLU A 171 2.82 24.66 16.65
N ARG A 172 1.49 24.76 16.78
CA ARG A 172 0.86 25.74 17.71
C ARG A 172 1.14 25.42 19.16
N ARG A 173 1.08 24.12 19.55
CA ARG A 173 1.36 23.70 20.93
C ARG A 173 2.82 23.93 21.35
N ASP A 174 3.77 23.83 20.40
CA ASP A 174 5.19 24.04 20.68
C ASP A 174 5.57 25.53 20.75
N ARG A 175 4.78 26.43 20.16
CA ARG A 175 4.97 27.89 20.23
C ARG A 175 4.38 28.51 21.51
N GLU A 176 3.52 27.78 22.22
CA GLU A 176 2.88 28.23 23.48
C GLU A 176 3.61 27.72 24.73
N LYS A 177 4.73 26.98 24.58
CA LYS A 177 5.62 26.55 25.67
C LYS A 177 6.89 27.39 25.71
#